data_fbfcdbc1cc3bbcb33f0989b70dc01767
#
_entry.id   fbfcdbc1cc3bbcb33f0989b70dc01767
#
_cell.length_a   1.000
_cell.length_b   1.000
_cell.length_c   1.000
_cell.angle_alpha   90.00
_cell.angle_beta   90.00
_cell.angle_gamma   90.00
#
_symmetry.space_group_name_H-M   'P 1'
#
loop_
_entity.id
_entity.type
_entity.pdbx_description
1 polymer ?
#
loop_
_entity_poly.entity_id
_entity_poly.type
_entity_poly.pdbx_seq_one_letter_code
_entity_poly.pdbx_strand_id
1 'polypeptide(L)'
;MAIPQATQAFVPVREVRNGVIILKDDGYRGVVMCSSLNFSLKSEDEQRAIVEGFQSFLNTLDFSVQIVIHSRKMDIRPYLALLEERATKQQSELMRIQVREYIQFVQGFMDNTEVMTKLFYVVVPYAPAMASSVAHSLPFGSKKTAADNFEEDRVQLQQRMSLVEAGLEASGIRAIALGTEEIIELLYRSFNIGENESPIRLTQ
;
A
#
# COMPACT_ATOMS: atom_id res chain seq x y z
N MET A 1 -31.52 23.18 -9.71
CA MET A 1 -30.04 23.36 -9.55
C MET A 1 -29.54 22.15 -8.82
N ALA A 2 -28.73 21.31 -9.47
CA ALA A 2 -28.08 20.17 -8.81
C ALA A 2 -27.01 20.73 -7.86
N ILE A 3 -27.08 20.41 -6.57
CA ILE A 3 -26.03 20.72 -5.59
C ILE A 3 -24.80 19.93 -6.04
N PRO A 4 -23.64 20.56 -6.24
CA PRO A 4 -22.42 19.82 -6.56
C PRO A 4 -22.17 18.83 -5.41
N GLN A 5 -22.34 17.55 -5.67
CA GLN A 5 -21.95 16.52 -4.71
C GLN A 5 -20.43 16.63 -4.53
N ALA A 6 -20.00 16.89 -3.31
CA ALA A 6 -18.59 16.94 -2.98
C ALA A 6 -17.92 15.63 -3.45
N THR A 7 -16.74 15.73 -4.06
CA THR A 7 -15.96 14.58 -4.58
C THR A 7 -15.81 13.47 -3.52
N GLN A 8 -15.82 13.83 -2.25
CA GLN A 8 -15.81 12.91 -1.10
C GLN A 8 -17.03 11.97 -1.04
N ALA A 9 -18.19 12.38 -1.59
CA ALA A 9 -19.36 11.51 -1.63
C ALA A 9 -19.18 10.31 -2.58
N PHE A 10 -18.28 10.44 -3.57
CA PHE A 10 -17.98 9.40 -4.54
C PHE A 10 -17.03 8.31 -4.01
N VAL A 11 -16.24 8.62 -2.98
CA VAL A 11 -15.31 7.67 -2.37
C VAL A 11 -16.10 6.67 -1.54
N PRO A 12 -16.01 5.35 -1.82
CA PRO A 12 -16.80 4.32 -1.12
C PRO A 12 -16.27 4.02 0.29
N VAL A 13 -15.23 4.71 0.76
CA VAL A 13 -14.65 4.54 2.09
C VAL A 13 -15.50 5.31 3.11
N ARG A 14 -15.91 4.63 4.19
CA ARG A 14 -16.58 5.22 5.35
C ARG A 14 -15.56 5.71 6.37
N GLU A 15 -14.65 4.85 6.79
CA GLU A 15 -13.58 5.17 7.72
C GLU A 15 -12.39 4.19 7.59
N VAL A 16 -11.25 4.57 8.17
CA VAL A 16 -10.08 3.69 8.36
C VAL A 16 -9.84 3.53 9.85
N ARG A 17 -9.86 2.28 10.32
CA ARG A 17 -9.73 1.97 11.75
C ARG A 17 -8.90 0.70 11.96
N ASN A 18 -7.91 0.77 12.86
CA ASN A 18 -7.05 -0.38 13.22
C ASN A 18 -6.44 -1.12 12.01
N GLY A 19 -5.96 -0.37 11.00
CA GLY A 19 -5.38 -0.96 9.78
C GLY A 19 -6.40 -1.56 8.82
N VAL A 20 -7.69 -1.26 8.99
CA VAL A 20 -8.78 -1.76 8.14
C VAL A 20 -9.52 -0.59 7.49
N ILE A 21 -9.76 -0.68 6.20
CA ILE A 21 -10.65 0.21 5.47
C ILE A 21 -12.07 -0.34 5.59
N ILE A 22 -12.97 0.46 6.13
CA ILE A 22 -14.39 0.15 6.25
C ILE A 22 -15.12 0.89 5.14
N LEU A 23 -15.82 0.14 4.30
CA LEU A 23 -16.57 0.68 3.17
C LEU A 23 -17.99 1.10 3.59
N LYS A 24 -18.65 1.87 2.72
CA LYS A 24 -20.05 2.31 2.92
C LYS A 24 -21.06 1.18 2.85
N ASP A 25 -20.70 0.05 2.23
CA ASP A 25 -21.49 -1.19 2.13
C ASP A 25 -21.21 -2.18 3.28
N ASP A 26 -20.55 -1.70 4.35
CA ASP A 26 -20.10 -2.50 5.49
C ASP A 26 -19.07 -3.60 5.16
N GLY A 27 -18.48 -3.56 3.97
CA GLY A 27 -17.35 -4.42 3.61
C GLY A 27 -16.04 -3.90 4.21
N TYR A 28 -15.13 -4.82 4.50
CA TYR A 28 -13.78 -4.54 5.01
C TYR A 28 -12.73 -4.78 3.95
N ARG A 29 -11.66 -3.97 3.97
CA ARG A 29 -10.50 -4.17 3.12
C ARG A 29 -9.23 -4.02 3.95
N GLY A 30 -8.35 -4.99 3.86
CA GLY A 30 -6.97 -4.89 4.32
C GLY A 30 -6.04 -4.62 3.14
N VAL A 31 -4.93 -3.95 3.38
CA VAL A 31 -3.94 -3.64 2.35
C VAL A 31 -2.59 -4.16 2.79
N VAL A 32 -1.96 -4.93 1.91
CA VAL A 32 -0.60 -5.45 2.08
C VAL A 32 0.28 -4.77 1.04
N MET A 33 1.37 -4.15 1.49
CA MET A 33 2.38 -3.59 0.61
C MET A 33 3.44 -4.65 0.29
N CYS A 34 3.81 -4.75 -0.99
CA CYS A 34 4.72 -5.77 -1.48
C CYS A 34 5.99 -5.14 -2.06
N SER A 35 7.14 -5.82 -1.86
CA SER A 35 8.38 -5.44 -2.51
C SER A 35 8.39 -5.86 -3.97
N SER A 36 9.20 -5.17 -4.78
CA SER A 36 9.54 -5.65 -6.13
C SER A 36 10.64 -6.70 -6.07
N LEU A 37 10.68 -7.56 -7.08
CA LEU A 37 11.73 -8.55 -7.31
C LEU A 37 12.38 -8.31 -8.68
N ASN A 38 13.71 -8.28 -8.75
CA ASN A 38 14.44 -8.21 -10.01
C ASN A 38 14.48 -9.58 -10.69
N PHE A 39 13.35 -9.95 -11.30
CA PHE A 39 13.17 -11.25 -11.94
C PHE A 39 14.20 -11.53 -13.05
N SER A 40 14.53 -10.54 -13.88
CA SER A 40 15.49 -10.68 -14.99
C SER A 40 16.93 -10.93 -14.54
N LEU A 41 17.29 -10.67 -13.30
CA LEU A 41 18.63 -10.93 -12.74
C LEU A 41 18.73 -12.31 -12.10
N LYS A 42 17.65 -13.07 -12.08
CA LYS A 42 17.60 -14.41 -11.55
C LYS A 42 17.99 -15.45 -12.58
N SER A 43 18.61 -16.56 -12.17
CA SER A 43 18.86 -17.71 -13.02
C SER A 43 17.53 -18.33 -13.49
N GLU A 44 17.56 -19.12 -14.59
CA GLU A 44 16.37 -19.77 -15.12
C GLU A 44 15.67 -20.67 -14.09
N ASP A 45 16.45 -21.39 -13.26
CA ASP A 45 15.90 -22.25 -12.21
C ASP A 45 15.24 -21.44 -11.08
N GLU A 46 15.86 -20.32 -10.68
CA GLU A 46 15.27 -19.40 -9.71
C GLU A 46 13.98 -18.75 -10.27
N GLN A 47 13.99 -18.34 -11.55
CA GLN A 47 12.79 -17.78 -12.18
C GLN A 47 11.65 -18.78 -12.20
N ARG A 48 11.95 -20.04 -12.52
CA ARG A 48 10.95 -21.12 -12.50
C ARG A 48 10.41 -21.34 -11.09
N ALA A 49 11.27 -21.44 -10.09
CA ALA A 49 10.88 -21.59 -8.69
C ALA A 49 9.97 -20.44 -8.20
N ILE A 50 10.27 -19.19 -8.58
CA ILE A 50 9.44 -18.03 -8.26
C ILE A 50 8.05 -18.14 -8.88
N VAL A 51 7.98 -18.53 -10.16
CA VAL A 51 6.69 -18.69 -10.86
C VAL A 51 5.87 -19.83 -10.25
N GLU A 52 6.49 -20.96 -9.96
CA GLU A 52 5.81 -22.12 -9.31
C GLU A 52 5.33 -21.74 -7.90
N GLY A 53 6.16 -21.01 -7.12
CA GLY A 53 5.76 -20.50 -5.81
C GLY A 53 4.57 -19.56 -5.89
N PHE A 54 4.56 -18.64 -6.85
CA PHE A 54 3.45 -17.72 -7.06
C PHE A 54 2.17 -18.43 -7.55
N GLN A 55 2.29 -19.43 -8.41
CA GLN A 55 1.16 -20.27 -8.81
C GLN A 55 0.58 -21.05 -7.62
N SER A 56 1.44 -21.61 -6.77
CA SER A 56 1.04 -22.28 -5.55
C SER A 56 0.29 -21.32 -4.62
N PHE A 57 0.81 -20.10 -4.41
CA PHE A 57 0.12 -19.04 -3.67
C PHE A 57 -1.28 -18.75 -4.22
N LEU A 58 -1.41 -18.54 -5.52
CA LEU A 58 -2.72 -18.28 -6.13
C LEU A 58 -3.71 -19.43 -5.93
N ASN A 59 -3.23 -20.66 -5.95
CA ASN A 59 -4.07 -21.85 -5.73
C ASN A 59 -4.51 -22.05 -4.27
N THR A 60 -3.82 -21.42 -3.31
CA THR A 60 -4.21 -21.48 -1.88
C THR A 60 -5.30 -20.48 -1.52
N LEU A 61 -5.57 -19.49 -2.39
CA LEU A 61 -6.56 -18.45 -2.12
C LEU A 61 -7.98 -18.99 -2.37
N ASP A 62 -8.82 -18.95 -1.34
CA ASP A 62 -10.25 -19.23 -1.38
C ASP A 62 -11.12 -17.97 -1.52
N PHE A 63 -10.47 -16.80 -1.66
CA PHE A 63 -11.09 -15.51 -1.84
C PHE A 63 -10.39 -14.72 -2.96
N SER A 64 -11.10 -13.74 -3.54
CA SER A 64 -10.51 -12.86 -4.54
C SER A 64 -9.59 -11.82 -3.89
N VAL A 65 -8.45 -11.52 -4.52
CA VAL A 65 -7.58 -10.41 -4.14
C VAL A 65 -7.47 -9.43 -5.30
N GLN A 66 -7.21 -8.15 -5.00
CA GLN A 66 -6.93 -7.14 -6.00
C GLN A 66 -5.48 -6.71 -5.91
N ILE A 67 -4.74 -6.82 -7.02
CA ILE A 67 -3.36 -6.33 -7.11
C ILE A 67 -3.41 -4.92 -7.70
N VAL A 68 -2.82 -3.97 -6.99
CA VAL A 68 -2.75 -2.56 -7.39
C VAL A 68 -1.30 -2.15 -7.54
N ILE A 69 -0.98 -1.54 -8.67
CA ILE A 69 0.36 -1.03 -8.96
C ILE A 69 0.26 0.49 -9.09
N HIS A 70 0.89 1.19 -8.16
CA HIS A 70 1.05 2.63 -8.25
C HIS A 70 2.38 2.96 -8.92
N SER A 71 2.32 3.59 -10.10
CA SER A 71 3.49 4.08 -10.82
C SER A 71 3.50 5.61 -10.75
N ARG A 72 4.57 6.20 -10.21
CA ARG A 72 4.70 7.66 -10.05
C ARG A 72 6.10 8.11 -10.41
N LYS A 73 6.22 9.36 -10.86
CA LYS A 73 7.55 9.98 -11.05
C LYS A 73 8.27 10.06 -9.71
N MET A 74 9.55 9.71 -9.71
CA MET A 74 10.38 9.81 -8.52
C MET A 74 10.58 11.27 -8.13
N ASP A 75 10.23 11.63 -6.90
CA ASP A 75 10.52 12.96 -6.36
C ASP A 75 11.94 12.99 -5.78
N ILE A 76 12.82 13.72 -6.44
CA ILE A 76 14.23 13.89 -6.02
C ILE A 76 14.46 15.15 -5.17
N ARG A 77 13.44 16.01 -5.03
CA ARG A 77 13.58 17.28 -4.27
C ARG A 77 14.09 17.09 -2.85
N PRO A 78 13.63 16.10 -2.05
CA PRO A 78 14.17 15.86 -0.71
C PRO A 78 15.64 15.47 -0.73
N TYR A 79 16.06 14.71 -1.74
CA TYR A 79 17.46 14.33 -1.90
C TYR A 79 18.34 15.52 -2.29
N LEU A 80 17.88 16.35 -3.20
CA LEU A 80 18.59 17.58 -3.58
C LEU A 80 18.73 18.54 -2.40
N ALA A 81 17.68 18.75 -1.61
CA ALA A 81 17.73 19.56 -0.41
C ALA A 81 18.76 19.04 0.61
N LEU A 82 18.84 17.71 0.78
CA LEU A 82 19.87 17.08 1.63
C LEU A 82 21.29 17.35 1.10
N LEU A 83 21.50 17.27 -0.22
CA LEU A 83 22.81 17.58 -0.84
C LEU A 83 23.18 19.04 -0.67
N GLU A 84 22.24 19.97 -0.83
CA GLU A 84 22.45 21.40 -0.61
C GLU A 84 22.83 21.69 0.83
N GLU A 85 22.14 21.09 1.80
CA GLU A 85 22.50 21.18 3.22
C GLU A 85 23.91 20.64 3.49
N ARG A 86 24.27 19.51 2.88
CA ARG A 86 25.62 18.96 3.02
C ARG A 86 26.68 19.84 2.36
N ALA A 87 26.38 20.44 1.21
CA ALA A 87 27.29 21.37 0.53
C ALA A 87 27.65 22.57 1.41
N THR A 88 26.67 23.12 2.16
CA THR A 88 26.92 24.27 3.06
C THR A 88 27.82 23.89 4.25
N LYS A 89 27.79 22.64 4.69
CA LYS A 89 28.59 22.12 5.81
C LYS A 89 30.03 21.72 5.41
N GLN A 90 30.34 21.67 4.12
CA GLN A 90 31.68 21.31 3.63
C GLN A 90 32.69 22.43 3.89
N GLN A 91 33.83 22.07 4.49
CA GLN A 91 34.94 22.99 4.76
C GLN A 91 35.80 23.26 3.51
N SER A 92 35.90 22.27 2.62
CA SER A 92 36.68 22.37 1.38
C SER A 92 35.86 23.06 0.30
N GLU A 93 36.41 24.12 -0.29
CA GLU A 93 35.80 24.82 -1.40
C GLU A 93 35.67 23.95 -2.64
N LEU A 94 36.68 23.11 -2.93
CA LEU A 94 36.63 22.18 -4.04
C LEU A 94 35.47 21.18 -3.88
N MET A 95 35.27 20.64 -2.68
CA MET A 95 34.15 19.72 -2.41
C MET A 95 32.78 20.42 -2.56
N ARG A 96 32.68 21.70 -2.17
CA ARG A 96 31.44 22.48 -2.39
C ARG A 96 31.12 22.64 -3.87
N ILE A 97 32.15 22.91 -4.69
CA ILE A 97 31.99 22.98 -6.15
C ILE A 97 31.52 21.63 -6.70
N GLN A 98 32.18 20.53 -6.34
CA GLN A 98 31.81 19.20 -6.81
C GLN A 98 30.37 18.81 -6.42
N VAL A 99 29.94 19.07 -5.19
CA VAL A 99 28.54 18.78 -4.78
C VAL A 99 27.56 19.63 -5.59
N ARG A 100 27.88 20.89 -5.88
CA ARG A 100 27.00 21.76 -6.70
C ARG A 100 26.90 21.27 -8.13
N GLU A 101 28.00 20.90 -8.76
CA GLU A 101 28.02 20.28 -10.10
C GLU A 101 27.23 18.97 -10.12
N TYR A 102 27.35 18.16 -9.07
CA TYR A 102 26.57 16.93 -8.95
C TYR A 102 25.06 17.19 -8.82
N ILE A 103 24.65 18.21 -8.05
CA ILE A 103 23.25 18.63 -7.95
C ILE A 103 22.71 19.01 -9.34
N GLN A 104 23.44 19.82 -10.09
CA GLN A 104 23.04 20.23 -11.44
C GLN A 104 22.96 19.03 -12.40
N PHE A 105 23.91 18.11 -12.32
CA PHE A 105 23.87 16.89 -13.10
C PHE A 105 22.63 16.03 -12.79
N VAL A 106 22.33 15.81 -11.50
CA VAL A 106 21.15 15.01 -11.10
C VAL A 106 19.86 15.68 -11.55
N GLN A 107 19.73 17.01 -11.41
CA GLN A 107 18.58 17.76 -11.90
C GLN A 107 18.41 17.58 -13.41
N GLY A 108 19.45 17.85 -14.19
CA GLY A 108 19.41 17.71 -15.63
C GLY A 108 19.15 16.27 -16.11
N PHE A 109 19.65 15.27 -15.38
CA PHE A 109 19.36 13.87 -15.67
C PHE A 109 17.88 13.53 -15.48
N MET A 110 17.27 14.02 -14.39
CA MET A 110 15.87 13.76 -14.08
C MET A 110 14.90 14.52 -14.99
N ASP A 111 15.27 15.71 -15.45
CA ASP A 111 14.48 16.47 -16.41
C ASP A 111 14.41 15.80 -17.77
N ASN A 112 15.48 15.08 -18.14
CA ASN A 112 15.58 14.35 -19.42
C ASN A 112 15.14 12.90 -19.33
N THR A 113 14.95 12.34 -18.13
CA THR A 113 14.65 10.93 -17.93
C THR A 113 13.44 10.76 -17.02
N GLU A 114 12.38 10.15 -17.51
CA GLU A 114 11.21 9.84 -16.70
C GLU A 114 11.49 8.64 -15.78
N VAL A 115 12.11 8.87 -14.64
CA VAL A 115 12.32 7.83 -13.63
C VAL A 115 11.03 7.63 -12.85
N MET A 116 10.49 6.40 -12.93
CA MET A 116 9.24 6.02 -12.27
C MET A 116 9.52 5.09 -11.11
N THR A 117 8.92 5.39 -9.95
CA THR A 117 8.85 4.48 -8.81
C THR A 117 7.54 3.71 -8.86
N LYS A 118 7.61 2.39 -8.69
CA LYS A 118 6.45 1.51 -8.64
C LYS A 118 6.29 0.94 -7.24
N LEU A 119 5.10 1.08 -6.69
CA LEU A 119 4.69 0.48 -5.42
C LEU A 119 3.60 -0.54 -5.70
N PHE A 120 3.70 -1.70 -5.07
CA PHE A 120 2.80 -2.83 -5.27
C PHE A 120 1.99 -3.06 -4.01
N TYR A 121 0.68 -3.21 -4.19
CA TYR A 121 -0.24 -3.47 -3.09
C TYR A 121 -1.15 -4.64 -3.43
N VAL A 122 -1.47 -5.45 -2.43
CA VAL A 122 -2.52 -6.46 -2.50
C VAL A 122 -3.64 -6.04 -1.56
N VAL A 123 -4.83 -5.85 -2.12
CA VAL A 123 -6.03 -5.52 -1.35
C VAL A 123 -6.81 -6.81 -1.10
N VAL A 124 -7.01 -7.09 0.18
CA VAL A 124 -7.69 -8.29 0.67
C VAL A 124 -9.10 -7.92 1.13
N PRO A 125 -10.14 -8.43 0.49
CA PRO A 125 -11.51 -8.16 0.88
C PRO A 125 -11.98 -9.11 1.99
N TYR A 126 -12.84 -8.58 2.83
CA TYR A 126 -13.68 -9.36 3.72
C TYR A 126 -15.07 -8.73 3.76
N ALA A 127 -16.08 -9.54 3.58
CA ALA A 127 -17.47 -9.14 3.80
C ALA A 127 -18.00 -9.95 4.97
N PRO A 128 -18.49 -9.31 6.04
CA PRO A 128 -19.15 -10.06 7.12
C PRO A 128 -20.30 -10.85 6.49
N ALA A 129 -20.40 -12.13 6.88
CA ALA A 129 -21.57 -12.89 6.49
C ALA A 129 -22.79 -12.11 6.98
N MET A 130 -23.60 -11.60 6.06
CA MET A 130 -24.90 -11.03 6.43
C MET A 130 -25.57 -12.12 7.26
N ALA A 131 -25.74 -11.87 8.55
CA ALA A 131 -26.53 -12.74 9.40
C ALA A 131 -27.85 -12.88 8.65
N SER A 132 -28.02 -14.05 8.03
CA SER A 132 -29.19 -14.32 7.21
C SER A 132 -30.40 -13.91 8.05
N SER A 133 -31.32 -13.18 7.46
CA SER A 133 -32.55 -12.64 8.05
C SER A 133 -33.41 -13.72 8.78
N VAL A 134 -32.96 -14.96 8.81
CA VAL A 134 -33.56 -16.11 9.50
C VAL A 134 -33.17 -16.17 11.00
N ALA A 135 -32.09 -15.50 11.44
CA ALA A 135 -31.68 -15.53 12.85
C ALA A 135 -32.50 -14.59 13.75
N HIS A 136 -33.42 -13.81 13.21
CA HIS A 136 -34.26 -12.87 13.98
C HIS A 136 -35.45 -13.52 14.73
N SER A 137 -35.58 -14.84 14.66
CA SER A 137 -36.73 -15.55 15.28
C SER A 137 -36.39 -16.38 16.52
N LEU A 138 -35.16 -16.34 17.04
CA LEU A 138 -34.83 -17.05 18.29
C LEU A 138 -34.66 -16.05 19.45
N PRO A 139 -35.47 -16.14 20.53
CA PRO A 139 -35.52 -15.18 21.61
C PRO A 139 -34.34 -15.27 22.63
N PHE A 140 -33.28 -16.00 22.33
CA PHE A 140 -32.18 -16.29 23.27
C PHE A 140 -30.77 -16.01 22.70
N GLY A 141 -30.62 -15.10 21.72
CA GLY A 141 -29.32 -14.65 21.27
C GLY A 141 -28.90 -13.37 21.99
N SER A 142 -27.80 -13.37 22.75
CA SER A 142 -27.19 -12.14 23.24
C SER A 142 -26.94 -11.20 22.07
N LYS A 143 -27.46 -9.98 22.12
CA LYS A 143 -27.15 -8.92 21.15
C LYS A 143 -25.66 -8.64 21.23
N LYS A 144 -24.85 -9.21 20.32
CA LYS A 144 -23.48 -8.76 20.12
C LYS A 144 -23.50 -7.28 19.77
N THR A 145 -22.66 -6.51 20.41
CA THR A 145 -22.53 -5.09 20.10
C THR A 145 -21.85 -4.93 18.74
N ALA A 146 -22.11 -3.83 18.04
CA ALA A 146 -21.45 -3.54 16.74
C ALA A 146 -19.92 -3.51 16.87
N ALA A 147 -19.40 -3.23 18.06
CA ALA A 147 -17.98 -3.27 18.36
C ALA A 147 -17.43 -4.71 18.43
N ASP A 148 -18.18 -5.63 19.03
CA ASP A 148 -17.79 -7.04 19.13
C ASP A 148 -17.76 -7.70 17.72
N ASN A 149 -18.72 -7.35 16.88
CA ASN A 149 -18.75 -7.82 15.49
C ASN A 149 -17.53 -7.31 14.68
N PHE A 150 -17.15 -6.04 14.86
CA PHE A 150 -15.98 -5.47 14.19
C PHE A 150 -14.67 -6.22 14.56
N GLU A 151 -14.45 -6.53 15.83
CA GLU A 151 -13.23 -7.22 16.25
C GLU A 151 -13.18 -8.67 15.71
N GLU A 152 -14.31 -9.38 15.68
CA GLU A 152 -14.36 -10.70 15.06
C GLU A 152 -14.07 -10.63 13.56
N ASP A 153 -14.68 -9.71 12.84
CA ASP A 153 -14.47 -9.51 11.40
C ASP A 153 -13.04 -9.08 11.09
N ARG A 154 -12.45 -8.23 11.95
CA ARG A 154 -11.06 -7.80 11.86
C ARG A 154 -10.09 -9.00 11.99
N VAL A 155 -10.34 -9.90 12.94
CA VAL A 155 -9.53 -11.11 13.12
C VAL A 155 -9.59 -12.00 11.87
N GLN A 156 -10.77 -12.17 11.28
CA GLN A 156 -10.93 -12.95 10.04
C GLN A 156 -10.20 -12.30 8.86
N LEU A 157 -10.29 -10.99 8.72
CA LEU A 157 -9.54 -10.24 7.71
C LEU A 157 -8.03 -10.39 7.92
N GLN A 158 -7.56 -10.29 9.18
CA GLN A 158 -6.16 -10.44 9.53
C GLN A 158 -5.63 -11.85 9.17
N GLN A 159 -6.41 -12.89 9.40
CA GLN A 159 -6.04 -14.26 8.99
C GLN A 159 -5.86 -14.35 7.46
N ARG A 160 -6.77 -13.76 6.68
CA ARG A 160 -6.62 -13.70 5.22
C ARG A 160 -5.38 -12.91 4.79
N MET A 161 -5.10 -11.79 5.45
CA MET A 161 -3.90 -11.00 5.17
C MET A 161 -2.63 -11.78 5.47
N SER A 162 -2.56 -12.48 6.60
CA SER A 162 -1.42 -13.33 6.96
C SER A 162 -1.21 -14.48 5.97
N LEU A 163 -2.30 -15.06 5.42
CA LEU A 163 -2.20 -16.07 4.36
C LEU A 163 -1.58 -15.48 3.08
N VAL A 164 -1.97 -14.24 2.71
CA VAL A 164 -1.40 -13.53 1.56
C VAL A 164 0.06 -13.20 1.79
N GLU A 165 0.43 -12.70 2.98
CA GLU A 165 1.81 -12.40 3.34
C GLU A 165 2.70 -13.64 3.26
N ALA A 166 2.31 -14.73 3.91
CA ALA A 166 3.07 -15.99 3.90
C ALA A 166 3.21 -16.57 2.49
N GLY A 167 2.16 -16.51 1.67
CA GLY A 167 2.19 -17.01 0.29
C GLY A 167 3.11 -16.19 -0.63
N LEU A 168 3.14 -14.87 -0.45
CA LEU A 168 4.06 -14.00 -1.20
C LEU A 168 5.50 -14.16 -0.74
N GLU A 169 5.75 -14.30 0.56
CA GLU A 169 7.08 -14.55 1.12
C GLU A 169 7.68 -15.87 0.61
N ALA A 170 6.87 -16.92 0.48
CA ALA A 170 7.30 -18.18 -0.11
C ALA A 170 7.78 -18.02 -1.57
N SER A 171 7.30 -17.00 -2.28
CA SER A 171 7.75 -16.62 -3.64
C SER A 171 8.94 -15.63 -3.63
N GLY A 172 9.49 -15.30 -2.46
CA GLY A 172 10.61 -14.36 -2.31
C GLY A 172 10.20 -12.88 -2.35
N ILE A 173 8.91 -12.57 -2.27
CA ILE A 173 8.36 -11.20 -2.23
C ILE A 173 8.10 -10.84 -0.77
N ARG A 174 8.75 -9.80 -0.26
CA ARG A 174 8.43 -9.30 1.09
C ARG A 174 7.08 -8.59 1.05
N ALA A 175 6.23 -8.93 2.01
CA ALA A 175 4.88 -8.42 2.11
C ALA A 175 4.62 -7.95 3.55
N ILE A 176 4.02 -6.77 3.73
CA ILE A 176 3.77 -6.17 5.04
C ILE A 176 2.38 -5.54 5.03
N ALA A 177 1.55 -5.88 6.02
CA ALA A 177 0.26 -5.23 6.22
C ALA A 177 0.44 -3.74 6.56
N LEU A 178 -0.35 -2.88 5.93
CA LEU A 178 -0.35 -1.45 6.22
C LEU A 178 -1.18 -1.16 7.48
N GLY A 179 -0.65 -0.27 8.32
CA GLY A 179 -1.36 0.29 9.46
C GLY A 179 -2.33 1.41 9.07
N THR A 180 -3.00 1.99 10.07
CA THR A 180 -4.02 3.01 9.84
C THR A 180 -3.46 4.27 9.17
N GLU A 181 -2.31 4.75 9.62
CA GLU A 181 -1.68 5.97 9.08
C GLU A 181 -1.22 5.77 7.65
N GLU A 182 -0.58 4.63 7.36
CA GLU A 182 -0.11 4.30 6.00
C GLU A 182 -1.26 4.13 5.01
N ILE A 183 -2.38 3.55 5.44
CA ILE A 183 -3.60 3.44 4.61
C ILE A 183 -4.19 4.82 4.33
N ILE A 184 -4.27 5.69 5.32
CA ILE A 184 -4.76 7.07 5.13
C ILE A 184 -3.86 7.81 4.14
N GLU A 185 -2.55 7.68 4.28
CA GLU A 185 -1.59 8.29 3.36
C GLU A 185 -1.73 7.72 1.94
N LEU A 186 -1.90 6.38 1.81
CA LEU A 186 -2.13 5.73 0.52
C LEU A 186 -3.38 6.26 -0.17
N LEU A 187 -4.49 6.37 0.56
CA LEU A 187 -5.75 6.91 0.04
C LEU A 187 -5.61 8.39 -0.32
N TYR A 188 -4.99 9.19 0.54
CA TYR A 188 -4.75 10.61 0.26
C TYR A 188 -3.96 10.80 -1.04
N ARG A 189 -2.87 10.07 -1.20
CA ARG A 189 -2.05 10.11 -2.43
C ARG A 189 -2.79 9.62 -3.66
N SER A 190 -3.70 8.65 -3.50
CA SER A 190 -4.47 8.10 -4.62
C SER A 190 -5.51 9.10 -5.14
N PHE A 191 -6.08 9.92 -4.26
CA PHE A 191 -7.11 10.89 -4.61
C PHE A 191 -6.58 12.31 -4.89
N ASN A 192 -5.37 12.64 -4.43
CA ASN A 192 -4.74 13.95 -4.64
C ASN A 192 -3.52 13.83 -5.55
N ILE A 193 -3.77 13.65 -6.83
CA ILE A 193 -2.72 13.54 -7.84
C ILE A 193 -2.14 14.93 -8.08
N GLY A 194 -0.85 15.12 -7.77
CA GLY A 194 -0.11 16.37 -8.02
C GLY A 194 0.26 17.19 -6.78
N GLU A 195 -0.22 16.85 -5.58
CA GLU A 195 0.30 17.44 -4.35
C GLU A 195 1.59 16.74 -3.89
N ASN A 196 2.46 17.52 -3.24
CA ASN A 196 3.83 17.16 -2.86
C ASN A 196 3.92 15.77 -2.19
N GLU A 197 4.59 14.86 -2.86
CA GLU A 197 4.75 13.48 -2.43
C GLU A 197 5.89 13.36 -1.41
N SER A 198 5.56 13.41 -0.13
CA SER A 198 6.50 12.91 0.89
C SER A 198 6.51 11.37 0.83
N PRO A 199 7.69 10.71 0.81
CA PRO A 199 7.75 9.25 0.82
C PRO A 199 7.15 8.69 2.11
N ILE A 200 6.39 7.59 1.99
CA ILE A 200 5.93 6.82 3.16
C ILE A 200 7.17 6.41 3.95
N ARG A 201 7.30 6.91 5.17
CA ARG A 201 8.35 6.46 6.08
C ARG A 201 7.86 5.17 6.73
N LEU A 202 8.34 4.04 6.21
CA LEU A 202 8.23 2.79 6.94
C LEU A 202 9.09 2.92 8.19
N THR A 203 8.47 3.09 9.34
CA THR A 203 9.13 2.94 10.64
C THR A 203 9.50 1.46 10.78
N GLN A 204 10.81 1.20 10.87
CA GLN A 204 11.36 -0.12 11.17
C GLN A 204 11.07 -0.51 12.61
#